data_2fefd11f92409a5b51095e0230b2f951
#
_entry.id   2fefd11f92409a5b51095e0230b2f951
#
_cell.length_a   1.000
_cell.length_b   1.000
_cell.length_c   1.000
_cell.angle_alpha   90.00
_cell.angle_beta   90.00
_cell.angle_gamma   90.00
#
_symmetry.space_group_name_H-M   'P 1'
#
loop_
_entity.id
_entity.type
_entity.pdbx_description
1 polymer ?
#
loop_
_entity_poly.entity_id
_entity_poly.type
_entity_poly.pdbx_seq_one_letter_code
_entity_poly.pdbx_strand_id
1 'polypeptide(L)'
;EKVLYSHLFDGKPTEAFGRGESYVDFAPDRVAMQDATAQMALLQFMMAGKNRVAVPSTVHCDHLIQAKESARLDLAQAKDVNGEVYDFLESVSDKYGIGFWKPGAGIIHQVVLENYAFPGGMMIGTDSHTVNAGGLGMVAIGVGGADAVDVMADMAWELKFPKLIGVKLVGEMNGWTSAKDIILKVAGILTVKGGTDAIVEYFGPGADNLSCTGKGTICNMGAEIGATTSIFGYDDQMEKYLRATGRDKVADLANGMRKYLRADDEVLLTPEDYYDQVVEINLSDLEPHLNGPFTPDKATPVSQMGLAAAENNWPTTIEVGLIGSCTNSSYEDISRAASIAKQAVDKGLKTKAKFTITPGSEQVRYTIERDGFIDIFEQLGAEVFANACGPCIGQWARAGAENQEKNTIVHSFNRNFAKRADGNPNTHAFVASPELVTALAIAGDLTFDPLRDSMVNEAGDSVILDAPVGHD
;
A
#
# COMPACT_ATOMS: atom_id res chain seq x y z
N GLU A 1 19.86 -1.13 -9.51
CA GLU A 1 20.54 -0.76 -10.77
C GLU A 1 20.34 -1.78 -11.90
N LYS A 2 20.40 -3.10 -11.65
CA LYS A 2 20.23 -4.13 -12.69
C LYS A 2 18.97 -3.91 -13.54
N VAL A 3 17.83 -3.63 -12.91
CA VAL A 3 16.56 -3.36 -13.59
C VAL A 3 16.65 -2.06 -14.41
N LEU A 4 17.21 -0.99 -13.86
CA LEU A 4 17.36 0.28 -14.57
C LEU A 4 18.21 0.13 -15.83
N TYR A 5 19.38 -0.50 -15.71
CA TYR A 5 20.25 -0.72 -16.86
C TYR A 5 19.67 -1.64 -17.92
N SER A 6 18.72 -2.52 -17.57
CA SER A 6 18.03 -3.36 -18.56
C SER A 6 16.92 -2.65 -19.32
N HIS A 7 16.50 -1.46 -18.87
CA HIS A 7 15.40 -0.67 -19.45
C HIS A 7 15.86 0.66 -20.06
N LEU A 8 17.13 0.80 -20.40
CA LEU A 8 17.61 1.99 -21.11
C LEU A 8 16.98 2.09 -22.49
N PHE A 9 16.49 3.28 -22.86
CA PHE A 9 15.86 3.52 -24.16
C PHE A 9 16.83 3.37 -25.32
N ASP A 10 18.04 3.96 -25.22
CA ASP A 10 19.07 3.99 -26.26
C ASP A 10 20.15 2.87 -26.13
N GLY A 11 19.89 1.86 -25.29
CA GLY A 11 20.80 0.74 -25.09
C GLY A 11 21.83 0.99 -23.98
N LYS A 12 22.93 0.19 -23.98
CA LYS A 12 23.93 0.22 -22.92
C LYS A 12 24.79 1.47 -22.97
N PRO A 13 25.00 2.17 -21.84
CA PRO A 13 25.92 3.31 -21.81
C PRO A 13 27.38 2.85 -21.92
N THR A 14 28.23 3.76 -22.34
CA THR A 14 29.69 3.57 -22.37
C THR A 14 30.32 3.78 -20.98
N GLU A 15 29.66 4.54 -20.12
CA GLU A 15 30.09 4.86 -18.75
C GLU A 15 28.93 4.72 -17.78
N ALA A 16 29.22 4.54 -16.48
CA ALA A 16 28.21 4.50 -15.43
C ALA A 16 27.56 5.87 -15.23
N PHE A 17 26.25 5.90 -14.99
CA PHE A 17 25.53 7.13 -14.70
C PHE A 17 25.82 7.64 -13.27
N GLY A 18 25.95 8.96 -13.13
CA GLY A 18 26.06 9.63 -11.83
C GLY A 18 24.73 9.58 -11.07
N ARG A 19 24.71 8.91 -9.90
CA ARG A 19 23.52 8.83 -9.02
C ARG A 19 23.16 10.21 -8.47
N GLY A 20 21.91 10.60 -8.65
CA GLY A 20 21.41 11.92 -8.25
C GLY A 20 21.88 13.08 -9.13
N GLU A 21 22.54 12.81 -10.28
CA GLU A 21 23.12 13.81 -11.16
C GLU A 21 22.69 13.65 -12.62
N SER A 22 22.84 12.43 -13.19
CA SER A 22 22.54 12.16 -14.59
C SER A 22 21.05 12.06 -14.86
N TYR A 23 20.58 12.63 -15.98
CA TYR A 23 19.25 12.38 -16.53
C TYR A 23 19.37 11.28 -17.58
N VAL A 24 18.48 10.30 -17.52
CA VAL A 24 18.57 9.08 -18.34
C VAL A 24 17.21 8.72 -18.90
N ASP A 25 17.18 8.34 -20.16
CA ASP A 25 15.99 7.90 -20.87
C ASP A 25 15.75 6.40 -20.70
N PHE A 26 14.56 6.05 -20.27
CA PHE A 26 14.12 4.68 -20.04
C PHE A 26 12.95 4.27 -20.94
N ALA A 27 12.82 2.97 -21.15
CA ALA A 27 11.71 2.32 -21.83
C ALA A 27 10.94 1.42 -20.83
N PRO A 28 9.93 1.95 -20.10
CA PRO A 28 9.11 1.13 -19.23
C PRO A 28 8.33 0.06 -19.99
N ASP A 29 8.13 -1.12 -19.37
CA ASP A 29 7.40 -2.23 -19.96
C ASP A 29 5.90 -2.00 -20.03
N ARG A 30 5.36 -1.14 -19.14
CA ARG A 30 3.92 -0.92 -19.03
C ARG A 30 3.53 0.37 -18.33
N VAL A 31 2.26 0.74 -18.51
CA VAL A 31 1.61 1.89 -17.87
C VAL A 31 0.35 1.45 -17.13
N ALA A 32 0.16 1.96 -15.90
CA ALA A 32 -1.10 1.81 -15.16
C ALA A 32 -1.68 3.19 -14.81
N MET A 33 -2.99 3.37 -15.00
CA MET A 33 -3.69 4.64 -14.78
C MET A 33 -4.92 4.43 -13.89
N GLN A 34 -5.17 5.36 -12.98
CA GLN A 34 -6.41 5.39 -12.21
C GLN A 34 -7.41 6.36 -12.87
N ASP A 35 -8.71 6.19 -12.60
CA ASP A 35 -9.80 6.85 -13.31
C ASP A 35 -9.81 8.38 -13.21
N ALA A 36 -9.36 8.97 -12.11
CA ALA A 36 -9.34 10.43 -11.96
C ALA A 36 -8.28 11.10 -12.84
N THR A 37 -7.12 10.46 -13.06
CA THR A 37 -6.01 10.99 -13.87
C THR A 37 -6.02 10.51 -15.32
N ALA A 38 -6.57 9.31 -15.58
CA ALA A 38 -6.63 8.71 -16.91
C ALA A 38 -7.44 9.56 -17.90
N GLN A 39 -8.44 10.30 -17.45
CA GLN A 39 -9.26 11.14 -18.32
C GLN A 39 -8.41 12.10 -19.15
N MET A 40 -7.57 12.90 -18.48
CA MET A 40 -6.69 13.87 -19.15
C MET A 40 -5.58 13.19 -19.94
N ALA A 41 -4.98 12.12 -19.40
CA ALA A 41 -3.94 11.36 -20.10
C ALA A 41 -4.47 10.77 -21.42
N LEU A 42 -5.65 10.17 -21.41
CA LEU A 42 -6.25 9.60 -22.61
C LEU A 42 -6.69 10.65 -23.64
N LEU A 43 -7.21 11.80 -23.19
CA LEU A 43 -7.47 12.92 -24.10
C LEU A 43 -6.19 13.40 -24.80
N GLN A 44 -5.08 13.53 -24.09
CA GLN A 44 -3.78 13.85 -24.67
C GLN A 44 -3.28 12.77 -25.63
N PHE A 45 -3.41 11.48 -25.26
CA PHE A 45 -3.03 10.37 -26.12
C PHE A 45 -3.84 10.35 -27.44
N MET A 46 -5.12 10.65 -27.37
CA MET A 46 -5.95 10.77 -28.59
C MET A 46 -5.42 11.83 -29.56
N MET A 47 -4.83 12.92 -29.04
CA MET A 47 -4.23 13.98 -29.84
C MET A 47 -2.88 13.57 -30.47
N ALA A 48 -2.21 12.56 -29.92
CA ALA A 48 -0.94 12.05 -30.44
C ALA A 48 -1.08 11.31 -31.78
N GLY A 49 -2.30 11.05 -32.25
CA GLY A 49 -2.57 10.44 -33.55
C GLY A 49 -2.13 8.97 -33.69
N LYS A 50 -1.89 8.29 -32.57
CA LYS A 50 -1.53 6.87 -32.56
C LYS A 50 -2.78 5.99 -32.71
N ASN A 51 -2.62 4.84 -33.33
CA ASN A 51 -3.73 3.87 -33.52
C ASN A 51 -3.87 2.93 -32.32
N ARG A 52 -2.83 2.75 -31.51
CA ARG A 52 -2.76 1.84 -30.36
C ARG A 52 -1.67 2.29 -29.41
N VAL A 53 -1.76 1.91 -28.14
CA VAL A 53 -0.68 2.10 -27.17
C VAL A 53 0.53 1.22 -27.53
N ALA A 54 1.73 1.74 -27.30
CA ALA A 54 2.98 1.04 -27.64
C ALA A 54 3.34 -0.05 -26.60
N VAL A 55 2.92 0.13 -25.35
CA VAL A 55 3.17 -0.81 -24.25
C VAL A 55 1.86 -1.26 -23.61
N PRO A 56 1.81 -2.44 -23.00
CA PRO A 56 0.66 -2.86 -22.19
C PRO A 56 0.26 -1.79 -21.20
N SER A 57 -0.97 -1.33 -21.29
CA SER A 57 -1.51 -0.24 -20.47
C SER A 57 -2.87 -0.63 -19.88
N THR A 58 -3.16 -0.16 -18.68
CA THR A 58 -4.42 -0.43 -18.00
C THR A 58 -5.02 0.81 -17.36
N VAL A 59 -6.35 0.87 -17.30
CA VAL A 59 -7.14 1.87 -16.58
C VAL A 59 -7.94 1.17 -15.50
N HIS A 60 -7.95 1.74 -14.31
CA HIS A 60 -8.60 1.19 -13.12
C HIS A 60 -9.55 2.22 -12.50
N CYS A 61 -10.80 1.84 -12.27
CA CYS A 61 -11.85 2.73 -11.75
C CYS A 61 -12.02 2.55 -10.25
N ASP A 62 -11.15 3.16 -9.45
CA ASP A 62 -11.09 3.02 -8.00
C ASP A 62 -11.05 4.34 -7.19
N HIS A 63 -10.91 5.49 -7.85
CA HIS A 63 -10.79 6.79 -7.17
C HIS A 63 -12.10 7.60 -7.11
N LEU A 64 -13.07 7.34 -7.97
CA LEU A 64 -14.32 8.11 -8.06
C LEU A 64 -15.49 7.48 -7.27
N ILE A 65 -15.23 6.52 -6.39
CA ILE A 65 -16.22 5.87 -5.55
C ILE A 65 -16.15 6.47 -4.15
N GLN A 66 -17.22 7.16 -3.72
CA GLN A 66 -17.31 7.74 -2.39
C GLN A 66 -17.90 6.73 -1.40
N ALA A 67 -17.19 6.49 -0.30
CA ALA A 67 -17.67 5.68 0.81
C ALA A 67 -18.67 6.47 1.66
N LYS A 68 -19.87 5.92 1.88
CA LYS A 68 -20.92 6.58 2.65
C LYS A 68 -21.82 5.60 3.42
N GLU A 69 -22.42 4.64 2.72
CA GLU A 69 -23.48 3.79 3.28
C GLU A 69 -23.10 2.31 3.31
N SER A 70 -22.73 1.75 2.15
CA SER A 70 -22.33 0.35 2.01
C SER A 70 -21.69 0.10 0.64
N ALA A 71 -20.94 -0.98 0.51
CA ALA A 71 -20.27 -1.33 -0.75
C ALA A 71 -21.20 -1.30 -1.97
N ARG A 72 -22.40 -1.90 -1.84
CA ARG A 72 -23.36 -1.99 -2.94
C ARG A 72 -23.98 -0.64 -3.31
N LEU A 73 -24.38 0.15 -2.31
CA LEU A 73 -25.04 1.45 -2.54
C LEU A 73 -24.05 2.49 -3.04
N ASP A 74 -22.86 2.53 -2.47
CA ASP A 74 -21.81 3.47 -2.85
C ASP A 74 -21.32 3.20 -4.28
N LEU A 75 -21.19 1.93 -4.67
CA LEU A 75 -20.86 1.54 -6.05
C LEU A 75 -21.97 1.90 -7.05
N ALA A 76 -23.23 1.68 -6.69
CA ALA A 76 -24.37 2.06 -7.52
C ALA A 76 -24.43 3.58 -7.72
N GLN A 77 -24.23 4.35 -6.65
CA GLN A 77 -24.19 5.81 -6.70
C GLN A 77 -23.04 6.31 -7.58
N ALA A 78 -21.83 5.72 -7.46
CA ALA A 78 -20.68 6.08 -8.27
C ALA A 78 -20.95 5.85 -9.78
N LYS A 79 -21.58 4.73 -10.13
CA LYS A 79 -21.96 4.41 -11.53
C LYS A 79 -22.99 5.38 -12.09
N ASP A 80 -23.90 5.87 -11.26
CA ASP A 80 -24.90 6.87 -11.68
C ASP A 80 -24.24 8.25 -11.87
N VAL A 81 -23.47 8.71 -10.91
CA VAL A 81 -22.85 10.05 -10.91
C VAL A 81 -21.72 10.17 -11.93
N ASN A 82 -20.89 9.14 -12.08
CA ASN A 82 -19.70 9.15 -12.92
C ASN A 82 -19.87 8.30 -14.20
N GLY A 83 -21.08 7.96 -14.59
CA GLY A 83 -21.35 7.09 -15.74
C GLY A 83 -20.69 7.57 -17.03
N GLU A 84 -20.78 8.87 -17.34
CA GLU A 84 -20.13 9.46 -18.52
C GLU A 84 -18.62 9.29 -18.53
N VAL A 85 -17.96 9.43 -17.37
CA VAL A 85 -16.53 9.21 -17.23
C VAL A 85 -16.17 7.75 -17.47
N TYR A 86 -16.92 6.82 -16.89
CA TYR A 86 -16.66 5.39 -17.06
C TYR A 86 -16.88 4.94 -18.50
N ASP A 87 -17.94 5.42 -19.18
CA ASP A 87 -18.22 5.14 -20.59
C ASP A 87 -17.10 5.69 -21.50
N PHE A 88 -16.61 6.90 -21.21
CA PHE A 88 -15.44 7.47 -21.91
C PHE A 88 -14.21 6.59 -21.75
N LEU A 89 -13.83 6.25 -20.50
CA LEU A 89 -12.65 5.44 -20.20
C LEU A 89 -12.73 4.04 -20.84
N GLU A 90 -13.89 3.39 -20.80
CA GLU A 90 -14.11 2.08 -21.42
C GLU A 90 -13.97 2.14 -22.93
N SER A 91 -14.65 3.09 -23.59
CA SER A 91 -14.63 3.22 -25.04
C SER A 91 -13.27 3.58 -25.61
N VAL A 92 -12.52 4.47 -24.93
CA VAL A 92 -11.16 4.83 -25.33
C VAL A 92 -10.20 3.67 -25.10
N SER A 93 -10.36 2.95 -23.98
CA SER A 93 -9.55 1.77 -23.68
C SER A 93 -9.73 0.68 -24.75
N ASP A 94 -10.96 0.39 -25.14
CA ASP A 94 -11.27 -0.56 -26.23
C ASP A 94 -10.63 -0.14 -27.55
N LYS A 95 -10.77 1.14 -27.92
CA LYS A 95 -10.23 1.69 -29.16
C LYS A 95 -8.71 1.53 -29.28
N TYR A 96 -7.97 1.78 -28.21
CA TYR A 96 -6.51 1.82 -28.21
C TYR A 96 -5.82 0.57 -27.68
N GLY A 97 -6.59 -0.45 -27.29
CA GLY A 97 -6.08 -1.73 -26.78
C GLY A 97 -5.56 -1.63 -25.36
N ILE A 98 -6.20 -0.84 -24.52
CA ILE A 98 -5.91 -0.66 -23.10
C ILE A 98 -6.80 -1.60 -22.29
N GLY A 99 -6.26 -2.26 -21.27
CA GLY A 99 -7.06 -3.06 -20.34
C GLY A 99 -7.92 -2.15 -19.45
N PHE A 100 -9.21 -2.48 -19.31
CA PHE A 100 -10.15 -1.68 -18.55
C PHE A 100 -10.72 -2.46 -17.34
N TRP A 101 -10.46 -1.95 -16.15
CA TRP A 101 -10.96 -2.48 -14.89
C TRP A 101 -12.10 -1.62 -14.37
N LYS A 102 -13.30 -2.17 -14.43
CA LYS A 102 -14.57 -1.49 -14.11
C LYS A 102 -14.65 -1.07 -12.64
N PRO A 103 -15.52 -0.07 -12.31
CA PRO A 103 -15.81 0.28 -10.92
C PRO A 103 -16.23 -0.94 -10.10
N GLY A 104 -15.57 -1.15 -8.96
CA GLY A 104 -15.79 -2.28 -8.08
C GLY A 104 -14.83 -3.47 -8.30
N ALA A 105 -14.03 -3.47 -9.37
CA ALA A 105 -13.07 -4.54 -9.63
C ALA A 105 -11.93 -4.58 -8.60
N GLY A 106 -11.52 -3.44 -8.10
CA GLY A 106 -10.49 -3.36 -7.06
C GLY A 106 -9.66 -2.09 -7.12
N ILE A 107 -8.84 -1.92 -6.11
CA ILE A 107 -7.86 -0.84 -5.99
C ILE A 107 -6.71 -1.12 -6.97
N ILE A 108 -6.34 -0.13 -7.78
CA ILE A 108 -5.35 -0.25 -8.86
C ILE A 108 -4.10 -1.05 -8.44
N HIS A 109 -3.49 -0.73 -7.31
CA HIS A 109 -2.21 -1.34 -6.93
C HIS A 109 -2.34 -2.79 -6.45
N GLN A 110 -3.50 -3.18 -5.92
CA GLN A 110 -3.82 -4.56 -5.61
C GLN A 110 -4.06 -5.37 -6.88
N VAL A 111 -4.86 -4.83 -7.81
CA VAL A 111 -5.13 -5.47 -9.11
C VAL A 111 -3.83 -5.62 -9.93
N VAL A 112 -2.96 -4.61 -9.91
CA VAL A 112 -1.65 -4.66 -10.58
C VAL A 112 -0.76 -5.73 -9.97
N LEU A 113 -0.69 -5.82 -8.64
CA LEU A 113 0.12 -6.83 -7.96
C LEU A 113 -0.38 -8.25 -8.25
N GLU A 114 -1.70 -8.46 -8.24
CA GLU A 114 -2.35 -9.74 -8.49
C GLU A 114 -2.22 -10.24 -9.94
N ASN A 115 -2.18 -9.33 -10.93
CA ASN A 115 -2.34 -9.71 -12.33
C ASN A 115 -1.18 -9.31 -13.26
N TYR A 116 -0.44 -8.25 -12.94
CA TYR A 116 0.45 -7.62 -13.92
C TYR A 116 1.90 -7.45 -13.47
N ALA A 117 2.16 -7.23 -12.20
CA ALA A 117 3.52 -7.06 -11.71
C ALA A 117 4.34 -8.34 -11.87
N PHE A 118 5.61 -8.18 -12.19
CA PHE A 118 6.55 -9.29 -12.35
C PHE A 118 7.97 -8.86 -11.97
N PRO A 119 8.82 -9.81 -11.47
CA PRO A 119 10.18 -9.49 -11.07
C PRO A 119 11.04 -8.99 -12.23
N GLY A 120 11.78 -7.92 -12.00
CA GLY A 120 12.72 -7.35 -12.97
C GLY A 120 12.10 -6.45 -14.03
N GLY A 121 10.79 -6.24 -14.02
CA GLY A 121 10.10 -5.30 -14.90
C GLY A 121 10.22 -3.84 -14.45
N MET A 122 9.85 -2.93 -15.34
CA MET A 122 9.75 -1.50 -15.09
C MET A 122 8.38 -0.98 -15.47
N MET A 123 7.73 -0.25 -14.57
CA MET A 123 6.39 0.29 -14.77
C MET A 123 6.32 1.75 -14.33
N ILE A 124 5.57 2.55 -15.07
CA ILE A 124 5.10 3.86 -14.59
C ILE A 124 3.59 3.85 -14.40
N GLY A 125 3.11 4.68 -13.51
CA GLY A 125 1.67 4.80 -13.27
C GLY A 125 1.26 6.18 -12.80
N THR A 126 0.03 6.57 -13.11
CA THR A 126 -0.50 7.91 -12.79
C THR A 126 -1.01 8.02 -11.34
N ASP A 127 -0.45 7.23 -10.46
CA ASP A 127 -0.70 7.26 -9.02
C ASP A 127 0.62 7.12 -8.25
N SER A 128 0.77 7.84 -7.15
CA SER A 128 2.00 7.84 -6.34
C SER A 128 2.29 6.47 -5.68
N HIS A 129 1.27 5.63 -5.48
CA HIS A 129 1.43 4.29 -4.89
C HIS A 129 1.68 3.19 -5.93
N THR A 130 1.93 3.54 -7.19
CA THR A 130 2.45 2.61 -8.22
C THR A 130 3.66 1.83 -7.70
N VAL A 131 4.44 2.42 -6.82
CA VAL A 131 5.59 1.83 -6.10
C VAL A 131 5.28 0.52 -5.36
N ASN A 132 4.01 0.23 -5.09
CA ASN A 132 3.54 -1.02 -4.46
C ASN A 132 4.05 -2.29 -5.18
N ALA A 133 4.20 -2.23 -6.51
CA ALA A 133 4.69 -3.35 -7.31
C ALA A 133 6.16 -3.73 -7.03
N GLY A 134 6.91 -2.89 -6.32
CA GLY A 134 8.24 -3.21 -5.80
C GLY A 134 8.25 -4.42 -4.85
N GLY A 135 7.10 -4.72 -4.23
CA GLY A 135 6.89 -5.92 -3.42
C GLY A 135 6.99 -7.23 -4.21
N LEU A 136 6.87 -7.16 -5.52
CA LEU A 136 7.11 -8.28 -6.45
C LEU A 136 8.35 -8.07 -7.33
N GLY A 137 9.30 -7.26 -6.87
CA GLY A 137 10.59 -7.06 -7.53
C GLY A 137 10.55 -6.25 -8.83
N MET A 138 9.55 -5.38 -8.99
CA MET A 138 9.39 -4.50 -10.14
C MET A 138 9.81 -3.07 -9.79
N VAL A 139 10.57 -2.41 -10.66
CA VAL A 139 10.80 -0.95 -10.54
C VAL A 139 9.56 -0.24 -11.04
N ALA A 140 8.74 0.22 -10.10
CA ALA A 140 7.46 0.85 -10.39
C ALA A 140 7.41 2.26 -9.80
N ILE A 141 7.10 3.26 -10.63
CA ILE A 141 7.25 4.67 -10.28
C ILE A 141 5.96 5.42 -10.58
N GLY A 142 5.51 6.24 -9.62
CA GLY A 142 4.40 7.15 -9.79
C GLY A 142 4.81 8.39 -10.58
N VAL A 143 4.04 8.73 -11.63
CA VAL A 143 4.33 9.82 -12.58
C VAL A 143 3.09 10.65 -12.86
N GLY A 144 3.26 11.76 -13.59
CA GLY A 144 2.16 12.54 -14.13
C GLY A 144 1.51 11.91 -15.38
N GLY A 145 0.34 12.41 -15.75
CA GLY A 145 -0.37 11.92 -16.93
C GLY A 145 0.41 12.13 -18.24
N ALA A 146 1.18 13.19 -18.35
CA ALA A 146 2.00 13.46 -19.54
C ALA A 146 3.08 12.38 -19.76
N ASP A 147 3.76 11.96 -18.70
CA ASP A 147 4.75 10.87 -18.76
C ASP A 147 4.12 9.55 -19.23
N ALA A 148 2.91 9.26 -18.74
CA ALA A 148 2.16 8.08 -19.16
C ALA A 148 1.83 8.15 -20.68
N VAL A 149 1.45 9.32 -21.19
CA VAL A 149 1.18 9.54 -22.62
C VAL A 149 2.44 9.30 -23.44
N ASP A 150 3.58 9.83 -23.03
CA ASP A 150 4.84 9.67 -23.76
C ASP A 150 5.20 8.19 -23.92
N VAL A 151 5.14 7.41 -22.85
CA VAL A 151 5.43 5.96 -22.90
C VAL A 151 4.39 5.21 -23.74
N MET A 152 3.10 5.52 -23.61
CA MET A 152 2.05 4.93 -24.45
C MET A 152 2.24 5.28 -25.93
N ALA A 153 2.86 6.42 -26.25
CA ALA A 153 3.13 6.88 -27.60
C ALA A 153 4.50 6.42 -28.17
N ASP A 154 5.21 5.52 -27.50
CA ASP A 154 6.52 5.00 -27.87
C ASP A 154 7.64 6.04 -27.79
N MET A 155 7.58 6.89 -26.78
CA MET A 155 8.62 7.87 -26.47
C MET A 155 9.40 7.46 -25.22
N ALA A 156 10.63 7.91 -25.11
CA ALA A 156 11.46 7.71 -23.93
C ALA A 156 10.84 8.41 -22.72
N TRP A 157 11.03 7.82 -21.54
CA TRP A 157 10.71 8.44 -20.28
C TRP A 157 11.98 8.81 -19.54
N GLU A 158 12.19 10.11 -19.30
CA GLU A 158 13.37 10.63 -18.64
C GLU A 158 13.25 10.57 -17.12
N LEU A 159 14.26 10.04 -16.46
CA LEU A 159 14.39 10.02 -15.01
C LEU A 159 15.79 10.46 -14.59
N LYS A 160 15.87 11.29 -13.55
CA LYS A 160 17.13 11.54 -12.86
C LYS A 160 17.62 10.24 -12.22
N PHE A 161 18.79 9.74 -12.61
CA PHE A 161 19.31 8.45 -12.15
C PHE A 161 19.41 8.44 -10.63
N PRO A 162 18.66 7.58 -9.93
CA PRO A 162 18.42 7.73 -8.50
C PRO A 162 19.64 7.35 -7.65
N LYS A 163 19.73 7.95 -6.47
CA LYS A 163 20.55 7.43 -5.37
C LYS A 163 19.98 6.11 -4.88
N LEU A 164 20.77 5.35 -4.13
CA LEU A 164 20.36 4.08 -3.55
C LEU A 164 20.44 4.12 -2.03
N ILE A 165 19.33 3.84 -1.36
CA ILE A 165 19.27 3.64 0.08
C ILE A 165 19.04 2.15 0.32
N GLY A 166 19.97 1.50 1.02
CA GLY A 166 19.81 0.12 1.46
C GLY A 166 19.15 0.05 2.84
N VAL A 167 18.06 -0.69 2.96
CA VAL A 167 17.45 -1.02 4.26
C VAL A 167 17.66 -2.49 4.54
N LYS A 168 18.56 -2.78 5.48
CA LYS A 168 18.89 -4.14 5.90
C LYS A 168 17.98 -4.58 7.02
N LEU A 169 17.24 -5.66 6.79
CA LEU A 169 16.35 -6.27 7.76
C LEU A 169 17.00 -7.52 8.34
N VAL A 170 17.19 -7.53 9.66
CA VAL A 170 17.76 -8.66 10.39
C VAL A 170 16.80 -9.13 11.49
N GLY A 171 17.02 -10.34 12.01
CA GLY A 171 16.10 -10.91 13.00
C GLY A 171 14.77 -11.35 12.40
N GLU A 172 13.79 -11.61 13.25
CA GLU A 172 12.48 -12.12 12.89
C GLU A 172 11.38 -11.30 13.56
N MET A 173 10.31 -11.01 12.80
CA MET A 173 9.09 -10.43 13.36
C MET A 173 8.40 -11.45 14.27
N ASN A 174 7.77 -10.97 15.32
CA ASN A 174 7.03 -11.81 16.23
C ASN A 174 5.75 -11.13 16.75
N GLY A 175 4.82 -11.95 17.19
CA GLY A 175 3.63 -11.50 17.89
C GLY A 175 2.80 -10.50 17.11
N TRP A 176 2.67 -9.29 17.64
CA TRP A 176 1.82 -8.21 17.09
C TRP A 176 2.47 -7.39 15.97
N THR A 177 3.74 -7.60 15.66
CA THR A 177 4.41 -6.87 14.58
C THR A 177 4.07 -7.41 13.19
N SER A 178 4.08 -6.53 12.22
CA SER A 178 3.80 -6.82 10.82
C SER A 178 4.70 -6.03 9.88
N ALA A 179 4.61 -6.28 8.59
CA ALA A 179 5.29 -5.51 7.55
C ALA A 179 4.98 -4.01 7.64
N LYS A 180 3.75 -3.65 8.07
CA LYS A 180 3.38 -2.25 8.31
C LYS A 180 4.29 -1.57 9.31
N ASP A 181 4.63 -2.23 10.40
CA ASP A 181 5.48 -1.67 11.46
C ASP A 181 6.90 -1.40 10.98
N ILE A 182 7.39 -2.20 10.04
CA ILE A 182 8.70 -1.97 9.40
C ILE A 182 8.71 -0.62 8.70
N ILE A 183 7.76 -0.37 7.81
CA ILE A 183 7.73 0.88 7.05
C ILE A 183 7.36 2.10 7.93
N LEU A 184 6.53 1.92 8.96
CA LEU A 184 6.27 2.97 9.93
C LEU A 184 7.55 3.37 10.69
N LYS A 185 8.38 2.39 11.05
CA LYS A 185 9.70 2.63 11.66
C LYS A 185 10.65 3.32 10.68
N VAL A 186 10.72 2.85 9.43
CA VAL A 186 11.53 3.47 8.37
C VAL A 186 11.11 4.93 8.14
N ALA A 187 9.80 5.21 8.10
CA ALA A 187 9.29 6.57 7.97
C ALA A 187 9.73 7.47 9.13
N GLY A 188 9.77 6.93 10.35
CA GLY A 188 10.30 7.65 11.51
C GLY A 188 11.80 7.95 11.42
N ILE A 189 12.57 7.10 10.75
CA ILE A 189 14.04 7.26 10.58
C ILE A 189 14.35 8.22 9.42
N LEU A 190 13.79 7.97 8.24
CA LEU A 190 14.10 8.74 7.02
C LEU A 190 13.30 10.03 6.90
N THR A 191 12.18 10.14 7.61
CA THR A 191 11.21 11.24 7.49
C THR A 191 10.56 11.33 6.10
N VAL A 192 9.63 12.25 5.90
CA VAL A 192 8.90 12.44 4.62
C VAL A 192 9.78 12.91 3.45
N LYS A 193 11.04 13.21 3.68
CA LYS A 193 11.98 13.72 2.67
C LYS A 193 13.27 12.88 2.52
N GLY A 194 13.50 11.93 3.40
CA GLY A 194 14.78 11.19 3.42
C GLY A 194 15.02 10.31 2.18
N GLY A 195 13.97 9.88 1.51
CA GLY A 195 14.03 9.10 0.27
C GLY A 195 14.10 9.93 -1.01
N THR A 196 14.13 11.26 -0.94
CA THR A 196 14.09 12.12 -2.13
C THR A 196 15.23 11.81 -3.11
N ASP A 197 14.88 11.66 -4.39
CA ASP A 197 15.78 11.27 -5.49
C ASP A 197 16.46 9.90 -5.27
N ALA A 198 15.91 9.03 -4.44
CA ALA A 198 16.47 7.71 -4.16
C ALA A 198 15.50 6.56 -4.43
N ILE A 199 16.07 5.40 -4.77
CA ILE A 199 15.38 4.11 -4.67
C ILE A 199 15.77 3.48 -3.34
N VAL A 200 14.78 2.98 -2.60
CA VAL A 200 14.99 2.24 -1.36
C VAL A 200 14.96 0.75 -1.67
N GLU A 201 16.07 0.07 -1.50
CA GLU A 201 16.18 -1.38 -1.69
C GLU A 201 16.25 -2.08 -0.33
N TYR A 202 15.31 -2.99 -0.10
CA TYR A 202 15.24 -3.80 1.12
C TYR A 202 15.94 -5.14 0.92
N PHE A 203 16.75 -5.55 1.87
CA PHE A 203 17.53 -6.78 1.79
C PHE A 203 17.83 -7.37 3.19
N GLY A 204 18.48 -8.51 3.22
CA GLY A 204 18.87 -9.22 4.43
C GLY A 204 17.91 -10.36 4.80
N PRO A 205 18.30 -11.20 5.78
CA PRO A 205 17.54 -12.40 6.12
C PRO A 205 16.12 -12.11 6.61
N GLY A 206 15.89 -10.97 7.25
CA GLY A 206 14.54 -10.54 7.65
C GLY A 206 13.64 -10.20 6.44
N ALA A 207 14.23 -9.72 5.33
CA ALA A 207 13.48 -9.43 4.11
C ALA A 207 13.01 -10.71 3.41
N ASP A 208 13.84 -11.74 3.37
CA ASP A 208 13.52 -13.02 2.69
C ASP A 208 12.32 -13.76 3.35
N ASN A 209 12.04 -13.48 4.62
CA ASN A 209 10.92 -14.09 5.36
C ASN A 209 9.59 -13.34 5.23
N LEU A 210 9.59 -12.14 4.66
CA LEU A 210 8.35 -11.37 4.45
C LEU A 210 7.54 -11.94 3.30
N SER A 211 6.21 -11.98 3.46
CA SER A 211 5.29 -12.28 2.36
C SER A 211 5.40 -11.26 1.22
N CYS A 212 4.98 -11.64 0.01
CA CYS A 212 4.94 -10.73 -1.12
C CYS A 212 4.02 -9.51 -0.86
N THR A 213 2.86 -9.74 -0.26
CA THR A 213 1.92 -8.66 0.08
C THR A 213 2.46 -7.76 1.19
N GLY A 214 3.19 -8.31 2.17
CA GLY A 214 3.91 -7.53 3.17
C GLY A 214 5.01 -6.66 2.58
N LYS A 215 5.79 -7.18 1.62
CA LYS A 215 6.74 -6.40 0.84
C LYS A 215 6.05 -5.28 0.05
N GLY A 216 4.88 -5.58 -0.52
CA GLY A 216 4.03 -4.58 -1.19
C GLY A 216 3.64 -3.43 -0.25
N THR A 217 3.22 -3.73 0.97
CA THR A 217 2.91 -2.73 2.01
C THR A 217 4.10 -1.81 2.30
N ILE A 218 5.29 -2.38 2.44
CA ILE A 218 6.52 -1.62 2.69
C ILE A 218 6.84 -0.70 1.51
N CYS A 219 6.85 -1.23 0.29
CA CYS A 219 7.09 -0.43 -0.92
C CYS A 219 6.03 0.64 -1.13
N ASN A 220 4.76 0.34 -0.86
CA ASN A 220 3.64 1.27 -0.99
C ASN A 220 3.91 2.57 -0.21
N MET A 221 4.25 2.48 1.05
CA MET A 221 4.55 3.64 1.89
C MET A 221 5.93 4.26 1.64
N GLY A 222 6.73 3.73 0.72
CA GLY A 222 7.90 4.41 0.19
C GLY A 222 7.57 5.76 -0.45
N ALA A 223 6.37 5.93 -0.98
CA ALA A 223 5.87 7.22 -1.44
C ALA A 223 5.82 8.28 -0.33
N GLU A 224 5.58 7.86 0.92
CA GLU A 224 5.43 8.75 2.07
C GLU A 224 6.77 9.24 2.65
N ILE A 225 7.88 8.59 2.30
CA ILE A 225 9.23 9.05 2.64
C ILE A 225 9.92 9.81 1.49
N GLY A 226 9.16 10.11 0.43
CA GLY A 226 9.65 10.84 -0.74
C GLY A 226 10.51 10.04 -1.70
N ALA A 227 10.58 8.71 -1.55
CA ALA A 227 11.38 7.86 -2.43
C ALA A 227 10.81 7.83 -3.86
N THR A 228 11.70 7.80 -4.85
CA THR A 228 11.35 7.59 -6.25
C THR A 228 10.62 6.27 -6.41
N THR A 229 11.13 5.20 -5.80
CA THR A 229 10.47 3.92 -5.62
C THR A 229 11.14 3.11 -4.52
N SER A 230 10.56 1.95 -4.22
CA SER A 230 11.12 0.97 -3.30
C SER A 230 11.05 -0.42 -3.93
N ILE A 231 11.98 -1.31 -3.59
CA ILE A 231 12.07 -2.62 -4.22
C ILE A 231 12.63 -3.66 -3.26
N PHE A 232 12.20 -4.90 -3.46
CA PHE A 232 12.80 -6.13 -2.90
C PHE A 232 13.39 -6.98 -4.00
N GLY A 233 14.47 -7.69 -3.72
CA GLY A 233 15.01 -8.72 -4.62
C GLY A 233 14.08 -9.94 -4.69
N TYR A 234 14.06 -10.62 -5.84
CA TYR A 234 13.24 -11.82 -6.05
C TYR A 234 13.62 -12.96 -5.10
N ASP A 235 12.60 -13.57 -4.49
CA ASP A 235 12.73 -14.64 -3.51
C ASP A 235 11.60 -15.70 -3.59
N ASP A 236 11.62 -16.66 -2.67
CA ASP A 236 10.66 -17.76 -2.63
C ASP A 236 9.24 -17.29 -2.26
N GLN A 237 9.10 -16.22 -1.50
CA GLN A 237 7.78 -15.66 -1.15
C GLN A 237 7.12 -15.00 -2.37
N MET A 238 7.91 -14.35 -3.22
CA MET A 238 7.42 -13.82 -4.50
C MET A 238 7.03 -14.96 -5.46
N GLU A 239 7.82 -16.05 -5.51
CA GLU A 239 7.46 -17.24 -6.27
C GLU A 239 6.11 -17.82 -5.80
N LYS A 240 5.94 -17.99 -4.49
CA LYS A 240 4.70 -18.49 -3.89
C LYS A 240 3.49 -17.64 -4.33
N TYR A 241 3.62 -16.31 -4.25
CA TYR A 241 2.57 -15.38 -4.64
C TYR A 241 2.24 -15.44 -6.14
N LEU A 242 3.25 -15.52 -7.01
CA LEU A 242 3.05 -15.70 -8.45
C LEU A 242 2.26 -16.97 -8.75
N ARG A 243 2.60 -18.09 -8.11
CA ARG A 243 1.87 -19.35 -8.29
C ARG A 243 0.46 -19.29 -7.72
N ALA A 244 0.27 -18.71 -6.54
CA ALA A 244 -1.05 -18.53 -5.92
C ALA A 244 -1.99 -17.66 -6.77
N THR A 245 -1.43 -16.75 -7.56
CA THR A 245 -2.19 -15.88 -8.48
C THR A 245 -2.23 -16.40 -9.93
N GLY A 246 -1.90 -17.69 -10.17
CA GLY A 246 -2.02 -18.37 -11.46
C GLY A 246 -0.96 -17.94 -12.49
N ARG A 247 0.17 -17.42 -12.04
CA ARG A 247 1.27 -16.94 -12.90
C ARG A 247 2.50 -17.86 -12.86
N ASP A 248 2.27 -19.18 -12.93
CA ASP A 248 3.31 -20.21 -12.86
C ASP A 248 4.44 -20.00 -13.88
N LYS A 249 4.09 -19.63 -15.11
CA LYS A 249 5.08 -19.36 -16.16
C LYS A 249 6.00 -18.19 -15.83
N VAL A 250 5.48 -17.15 -15.19
CA VAL A 250 6.27 -16.01 -14.74
C VAL A 250 7.20 -16.43 -13.61
N ALA A 251 6.71 -17.25 -12.66
CA ALA A 251 7.53 -17.82 -11.60
C ALA A 251 8.67 -18.68 -12.15
N ASP A 252 8.39 -19.55 -13.12
CA ASP A 252 9.41 -20.39 -13.74
C ASP A 252 10.50 -19.59 -14.48
N LEU A 253 10.11 -18.54 -15.22
CA LEU A 253 11.04 -17.62 -15.87
C LEU A 253 11.88 -16.86 -14.82
N ALA A 254 11.27 -16.33 -13.78
CA ALA A 254 11.96 -15.62 -12.71
C ALA A 254 12.98 -16.53 -11.98
N ASN A 255 12.62 -17.78 -11.72
CA ASN A 255 13.54 -18.78 -11.13
C ASN A 255 14.76 -19.02 -12.01
N GLY A 256 14.58 -19.11 -13.34
CA GLY A 256 15.67 -19.23 -14.30
C GLY A 256 16.63 -18.03 -14.33
N MET A 257 16.17 -16.87 -13.87
CA MET A 257 16.91 -15.61 -13.88
C MET A 257 17.22 -15.06 -12.48
N ARG A 258 17.00 -15.81 -11.43
CA ARG A 258 17.05 -15.36 -10.01
C ARG A 258 18.27 -14.51 -9.67
N LYS A 259 19.47 -14.89 -10.14
CA LYS A 259 20.70 -14.15 -9.89
C LYS A 259 20.73 -12.73 -10.47
N TYR A 260 19.89 -12.47 -11.48
CA TYR A 260 19.78 -11.14 -12.10
C TYR A 260 18.66 -10.29 -11.46
N LEU A 261 17.80 -10.92 -10.66
CA LEU A 261 16.61 -10.31 -10.08
C LEU A 261 16.77 -9.98 -8.59
N ARG A 262 17.98 -10.05 -8.07
CA ARG A 262 18.33 -9.69 -6.69
C ARG A 262 19.75 -9.10 -6.62
N ALA A 263 20.09 -8.51 -5.48
CA ALA A 263 21.42 -8.00 -5.23
C ALA A 263 22.47 -9.12 -5.33
N ASP A 264 23.70 -8.78 -5.77
CA ASP A 264 24.82 -9.71 -5.75
C ASP A 264 25.30 -9.96 -4.32
N ASP A 265 25.91 -11.12 -4.08
CA ASP A 265 26.39 -11.51 -2.74
C ASP A 265 27.37 -10.50 -2.15
N GLU A 266 28.19 -9.86 -2.98
CA GLU A 266 29.14 -8.83 -2.56
C GLU A 266 28.42 -7.61 -1.97
N VAL A 267 27.29 -7.19 -2.57
CA VAL A 267 26.47 -6.09 -2.05
C VAL A 267 25.88 -6.43 -0.68
N LEU A 268 25.51 -7.68 -0.49
CA LEU A 268 24.93 -8.15 0.78
C LEU A 268 26.00 -8.23 1.90
N LEU A 269 27.26 -8.47 1.53
CA LEU A 269 28.39 -8.58 2.47
C LEU A 269 28.92 -7.22 2.92
N THR A 270 29.02 -6.25 2.01
CA THR A 270 29.55 -4.90 2.26
C THR A 270 28.62 -3.83 1.69
N PRO A 271 27.38 -3.71 2.20
CA PRO A 271 26.37 -2.81 1.62
C PRO A 271 26.80 -1.34 1.62
N GLU A 272 27.63 -0.93 2.56
CA GLU A 272 28.17 0.44 2.67
C GLU A 272 29.03 0.85 1.48
N ASP A 273 29.58 -0.11 0.74
CA ASP A 273 30.39 0.14 -0.47
C ASP A 273 29.51 0.39 -1.71
N TYR A 274 28.22 -0.01 -1.67
CA TYR A 274 27.31 -0.02 -2.83
C TYR A 274 26.13 0.94 -2.70
N TYR A 275 25.62 1.19 -1.49
CA TYR A 275 24.53 2.10 -1.24
C TYR A 275 25.04 3.48 -0.79
N ASP A 276 24.35 4.54 -1.17
CA ASP A 276 24.64 5.90 -0.72
C ASP A 276 24.31 6.11 0.77
N GLN A 277 23.40 5.29 1.31
CA GLN A 277 23.04 5.23 2.72
C GLN A 277 22.58 3.82 3.07
N VAL A 278 22.91 3.35 4.26
CA VAL A 278 22.43 2.06 4.81
C VAL A 278 21.70 2.32 6.11
N VAL A 279 20.53 1.70 6.26
CA VAL A 279 19.73 1.67 7.51
C VAL A 279 19.54 0.21 7.89
N GLU A 280 19.86 -0.17 9.13
CA GLU A 280 19.61 -1.52 9.65
C GLU A 280 18.45 -1.51 10.64
N ILE A 281 17.52 -2.46 10.50
CA ILE A 281 16.41 -2.68 11.43
C ILE A 281 16.44 -4.13 11.89
N ASN A 282 16.52 -4.30 13.22
CA ASN A 282 16.36 -5.61 13.85
C ASN A 282 14.85 -5.85 14.11
N LEU A 283 14.26 -6.77 13.36
CA LEU A 283 12.85 -7.10 13.47
C LEU A 283 12.48 -7.73 14.81
N SER A 284 13.45 -8.36 15.47
CA SER A 284 13.23 -8.97 16.79
C SER A 284 13.01 -7.93 17.92
N ASP A 285 13.49 -6.71 17.70
CA ASP A 285 13.35 -5.58 18.66
C ASP A 285 12.19 -4.64 18.26
N LEU A 286 11.53 -4.92 17.12
CA LEU A 286 10.43 -4.10 16.64
C LEU A 286 9.17 -4.35 17.45
N GLU A 287 8.49 -3.29 17.84
CA GLU A 287 7.14 -3.32 18.39
C GLU A 287 6.15 -2.62 17.46
N PRO A 288 4.82 -2.86 17.59
CA PRO A 288 3.82 -2.17 16.81
C PRO A 288 3.94 -0.65 16.95
N HIS A 289 3.71 0.07 15.84
CA HIS A 289 3.82 1.52 15.78
C HIS A 289 2.49 2.17 15.38
N LEU A 290 2.30 3.39 15.86
CA LEU A 290 1.30 4.32 15.35
C LEU A 290 2.01 5.58 14.89
N ASN A 291 1.82 5.96 13.64
CA ASN A 291 2.42 7.17 13.08
C ASN A 291 1.37 8.26 12.93
N GLY A 292 1.66 9.43 13.48
CA GLY A 292 0.77 10.59 13.46
C GLY A 292 0.77 11.38 14.76
N PRO A 293 -0.19 12.34 14.88
CA PRO A 293 -1.15 12.74 13.85
C PRO A 293 -0.54 13.71 12.82
N PHE A 294 -1.27 13.96 11.74
CA PHE A 294 -1.00 14.97 10.70
C PHE A 294 0.24 14.76 9.81
N THR A 295 1.05 13.76 10.08
CA THR A 295 2.20 13.37 9.27
C THR A 295 2.49 11.87 9.42
N PRO A 296 2.89 11.17 8.33
CA PRO A 296 3.15 9.73 8.40
C PRO A 296 4.51 9.37 9.00
N ASP A 297 5.39 10.34 9.28
CA ASP A 297 6.73 10.11 9.81
C ASP A 297 6.88 10.35 11.33
N LYS A 298 5.83 10.78 12.01
CA LYS A 298 5.82 10.86 13.46
C LYS A 298 5.54 9.47 14.05
N ALA A 299 6.57 8.65 14.10
CA ALA A 299 6.50 7.26 14.56
C ALA A 299 6.52 7.17 16.09
N THR A 300 5.50 6.52 16.66
CA THR A 300 5.42 6.27 18.11
C THR A 300 5.21 4.77 18.34
N PRO A 301 6.11 4.09 19.06
CA PRO A 301 5.88 2.71 19.49
C PRO A 301 4.61 2.62 20.35
N VAL A 302 3.88 1.52 20.24
CA VAL A 302 2.61 1.34 20.98
C VAL A 302 2.80 1.50 22.49
N SER A 303 3.92 1.03 23.04
CA SER A 303 4.26 1.16 24.46
C SER A 303 4.46 2.60 24.94
N GLN A 304 4.68 3.55 24.03
CA GLN A 304 4.90 4.96 24.30
C GLN A 304 3.68 5.84 23.95
N MET A 305 2.65 5.26 23.36
CA MET A 305 1.52 6.04 22.85
C MET A 305 0.75 6.75 23.97
N GLY A 306 0.59 6.12 25.12
CA GLY A 306 -0.07 6.74 26.28
C GLY A 306 0.65 8.01 26.77
N LEU A 307 1.99 7.96 26.84
CA LEU A 307 2.81 9.12 27.21
C LEU A 307 2.73 10.21 26.14
N ALA A 308 2.90 9.84 24.88
CA ALA A 308 2.84 10.78 23.75
C ALA A 308 1.48 11.50 23.64
N ALA A 309 0.39 10.76 23.86
CA ALA A 309 -0.95 11.34 23.85
C ALA A 309 -1.15 12.36 24.99
N ALA A 310 -0.66 12.05 26.20
CA ALA A 310 -0.73 12.94 27.35
C ALA A 310 0.11 14.21 27.16
N GLU A 311 1.35 14.08 26.70
CA GLU A 311 2.26 15.21 26.45
C GLU A 311 1.75 16.17 25.36
N ASN A 312 1.08 15.64 24.33
CA ASN A 312 0.57 16.42 23.22
C ASN A 312 -0.93 16.76 23.33
N ASN A 313 -1.57 16.34 24.42
CA ASN A 313 -3.00 16.55 24.65
C ASN A 313 -3.88 16.08 23.47
N TRP A 314 -3.58 14.88 22.94
CA TRP A 314 -4.38 14.26 21.88
C TRP A 314 -5.68 13.67 22.44
N PRO A 315 -6.80 13.74 21.70
CA PRO A 315 -8.00 13.01 22.10
C PRO A 315 -7.74 11.50 22.00
N THR A 316 -7.96 10.78 23.11
CA THR A 316 -7.66 9.34 23.18
C THR A 316 -8.82 8.45 22.80
N THR A 317 -10.06 8.96 22.89
CA THR A 317 -11.23 8.23 22.41
C THR A 317 -11.19 8.09 20.90
N ILE A 318 -11.20 6.84 20.42
CA ILE A 318 -11.23 6.55 18.98
C ILE A 318 -12.68 6.56 18.51
N GLU A 319 -12.99 7.37 17.51
CA GLU A 319 -14.31 7.41 16.90
C GLU A 319 -14.47 6.40 15.77
N VAL A 320 -13.43 6.22 14.95
CA VAL A 320 -13.47 5.31 13.80
C VAL A 320 -12.14 4.57 13.64
N GLY A 321 -12.23 3.27 13.43
CA GLY A 321 -11.14 2.43 12.94
C GLY A 321 -11.41 2.04 11.49
N LEU A 322 -10.40 2.15 10.60
CA LEU A 322 -10.56 1.83 9.19
C LEU A 322 -9.41 0.93 8.72
N ILE A 323 -9.77 -0.20 8.12
CA ILE A 323 -8.83 -1.08 7.43
C ILE A 323 -9.06 -0.96 5.94
N GLY A 324 -7.98 -0.87 5.15
CA GLY A 324 -8.07 -0.82 3.71
C GLY A 324 -6.98 0.00 3.05
N SER A 325 -7.33 0.64 1.97
CA SER A 325 -6.48 1.24 0.95
C SER A 325 -5.58 0.21 0.23
N CYS A 326 -4.84 0.64 -0.78
CA CYS A 326 -3.89 -0.24 -1.45
C CYS A 326 -2.76 -0.76 -0.52
N THR A 327 -2.53 -0.09 0.60
CA THR A 327 -1.45 -0.43 1.54
C THR A 327 -1.73 -1.70 2.33
N ASN A 328 -2.96 -1.84 2.85
CA ASN A 328 -3.34 -2.94 3.76
C ASN A 328 -4.77 -3.45 3.48
N SER A 329 -4.97 -4.02 2.33
CA SER A 329 -6.24 -4.62 1.92
C SER A 329 -6.06 -5.98 1.25
N SER A 330 -4.89 -6.60 1.39
CA SER A 330 -4.61 -7.94 0.91
C SER A 330 -5.34 -9.02 1.73
N TYR A 331 -5.38 -10.23 1.22
CA TYR A 331 -5.92 -11.37 1.95
C TYR A 331 -5.19 -11.58 3.29
N GLU A 332 -3.85 -11.47 3.31
CA GLU A 332 -3.05 -11.58 4.53
C GLU A 332 -3.44 -10.52 5.57
N ASP A 333 -3.51 -9.25 5.16
CA ASP A 333 -3.90 -8.14 6.04
C ASP A 333 -5.26 -8.39 6.69
N ILE A 334 -6.24 -8.80 5.88
CA ILE A 334 -7.61 -9.04 6.35
C ILE A 334 -7.68 -10.29 7.21
N SER A 335 -6.94 -11.35 6.88
CA SER A 335 -6.92 -12.58 7.69
C SER A 335 -6.32 -12.35 9.08
N ARG A 336 -5.25 -11.56 9.19
CA ARG A 336 -4.65 -11.17 10.47
C ARG A 336 -5.62 -10.34 11.31
N ALA A 337 -6.27 -9.34 10.71
CA ALA A 337 -7.31 -8.56 11.37
C ALA A 337 -8.51 -9.42 11.79
N ALA A 338 -8.95 -10.36 10.94
CA ALA A 338 -10.03 -11.28 11.23
C ALA A 338 -9.72 -12.20 12.41
N SER A 339 -8.45 -12.60 12.60
CA SER A 339 -8.06 -13.41 13.75
C SER A 339 -8.27 -12.67 15.08
N ILE A 340 -8.01 -11.36 15.12
CA ILE A 340 -8.29 -10.50 16.27
C ILE A 340 -9.80 -10.31 16.45
N ALA A 341 -10.51 -10.04 15.36
CA ALA A 341 -11.96 -9.90 15.38
C ALA A 341 -12.65 -11.16 15.92
N LYS A 342 -12.19 -12.35 15.49
CA LYS A 342 -12.69 -13.62 15.97
C LYS A 342 -12.46 -13.81 17.48
N GLN A 343 -11.27 -13.53 17.95
CA GLN A 343 -10.99 -13.59 19.40
C GLN A 343 -11.93 -12.67 20.20
N ALA A 344 -12.17 -11.46 19.68
CA ALA A 344 -13.07 -10.51 20.32
C ALA A 344 -14.50 -11.05 20.40
N VAL A 345 -15.03 -11.57 19.30
CA VAL A 345 -16.37 -12.20 19.24
C VAL A 345 -16.46 -13.37 20.20
N ASP A 346 -15.49 -14.30 20.13
CA ASP A 346 -15.48 -15.52 20.99
C ASP A 346 -15.36 -15.19 22.49
N LYS A 347 -14.70 -14.09 22.83
CA LYS A 347 -14.51 -13.61 24.22
C LYS A 347 -15.56 -12.58 24.68
N GLY A 348 -16.61 -12.33 23.88
CA GLY A 348 -17.73 -11.45 24.23
C GLY A 348 -17.38 -9.96 24.23
N LEU A 349 -16.43 -9.56 23.37
CA LEU A 349 -16.10 -8.15 23.12
C LEU A 349 -16.83 -7.63 21.88
N LYS A 350 -17.07 -6.33 21.83
CA LYS A 350 -17.57 -5.58 20.68
C LYS A 350 -16.71 -4.36 20.42
N THR A 351 -16.77 -3.82 19.22
CA THR A 351 -16.11 -2.53 18.93
C THR A 351 -16.75 -1.40 19.72
N LYS A 352 -15.94 -0.54 20.29
CA LYS A 352 -16.36 0.71 20.91
C LYS A 352 -16.31 1.89 19.93
N ALA A 353 -15.47 1.77 18.90
CA ALA A 353 -15.41 2.70 17.78
C ALA A 353 -16.21 2.17 16.58
N LYS A 354 -16.67 3.05 15.70
CA LYS A 354 -17.13 2.64 14.37
C LYS A 354 -15.97 1.94 13.64
N PHE A 355 -16.26 0.84 12.94
CA PHE A 355 -15.21 0.04 12.32
C PHE A 355 -15.57 -0.29 10.88
N THR A 356 -14.64 -0.07 9.95
CA THR A 356 -14.86 -0.29 8.52
C THR A 356 -13.73 -1.08 7.87
N ILE A 357 -14.06 -1.89 6.87
CA ILE A 357 -13.12 -2.72 6.13
C ILE A 357 -13.33 -2.55 4.65
N THR A 358 -12.23 -2.35 3.92
CA THR A 358 -12.22 -2.26 2.45
C THR A 358 -11.35 -3.38 1.88
N PRO A 359 -11.93 -4.39 1.20
CA PRO A 359 -11.15 -5.39 0.46
C PRO A 359 -10.38 -4.74 -0.70
N GLY A 360 -9.19 -5.26 -1.00
CA GLY A 360 -8.31 -4.67 -2.02
C GLY A 360 -8.75 -4.91 -3.46
N SER A 361 -9.43 -6.01 -3.69
CA SER A 361 -9.93 -6.40 -5.00
C SER A 361 -11.15 -7.31 -4.87
N GLU A 362 -11.83 -7.52 -5.98
CA GLU A 362 -12.94 -8.47 -6.03
C GLU A 362 -12.46 -9.91 -5.76
N GLN A 363 -11.24 -10.24 -6.17
CA GLN A 363 -10.62 -11.52 -5.85
C GLN A 363 -10.42 -11.68 -4.34
N VAL A 364 -9.89 -10.68 -3.67
CA VAL A 364 -9.75 -10.69 -2.20
C VAL A 364 -11.12 -10.76 -1.54
N ARG A 365 -12.10 -9.97 -2.00
CA ARG A 365 -13.46 -9.96 -1.44
C ARG A 365 -14.10 -11.35 -1.47
N TYR A 366 -14.07 -12.04 -2.61
CA TYR A 366 -14.61 -13.40 -2.72
C TYR A 366 -13.85 -14.40 -1.85
N THR A 367 -12.53 -14.23 -1.73
CA THR A 367 -11.72 -15.15 -0.92
C THR A 367 -12.03 -14.99 0.56
N ILE A 368 -12.10 -13.77 1.07
CA ILE A 368 -12.42 -13.51 2.49
C ILE A 368 -13.89 -13.83 2.83
N GLU A 369 -14.81 -13.71 1.87
CA GLU A 369 -16.19 -14.13 2.01
C GLU A 369 -16.27 -15.67 2.10
N ARG A 370 -15.61 -16.39 1.19
CA ARG A 370 -15.52 -17.86 1.21
C ARG A 370 -14.99 -18.39 2.54
N ASP A 371 -14.00 -17.73 3.11
CA ASP A 371 -13.32 -18.14 4.33
C ASP A 371 -14.02 -17.62 5.61
N GLY A 372 -15.17 -16.95 5.46
CA GLY A 372 -16.04 -16.49 6.56
C GLY A 372 -15.54 -15.26 7.32
N PHE A 373 -14.54 -14.54 6.80
CA PHE A 373 -14.00 -13.37 7.49
C PHE A 373 -14.97 -12.18 7.48
N ILE A 374 -15.76 -12.01 6.43
CA ILE A 374 -16.79 -10.96 6.38
C ILE A 374 -17.79 -11.16 7.51
N ASP A 375 -18.30 -12.39 7.71
CA ASP A 375 -19.25 -12.69 8.77
C ASP A 375 -18.68 -12.39 10.16
N ILE A 376 -17.39 -12.67 10.39
CA ILE A 376 -16.70 -12.38 11.65
C ILE A 376 -16.65 -10.86 11.90
N PHE A 377 -16.31 -10.08 10.90
CA PHE A 377 -16.27 -8.62 11.01
C PHE A 377 -17.65 -8.01 11.24
N GLU A 378 -18.68 -8.51 10.55
CA GLU A 378 -20.06 -8.07 10.74
C GLU A 378 -20.58 -8.40 12.14
N GLN A 379 -20.26 -9.60 12.68
CA GLN A 379 -20.55 -9.98 14.06
C GLN A 379 -19.88 -9.06 15.09
N LEU A 380 -18.66 -8.58 14.79
CA LEU A 380 -17.95 -7.61 15.62
C LEU A 380 -18.57 -6.20 15.52
N GLY A 381 -19.37 -5.92 14.48
CA GLY A 381 -20.02 -4.63 14.22
C GLY A 381 -19.31 -3.77 13.16
N ALA A 382 -18.49 -4.38 12.33
CA ALA A 382 -17.82 -3.69 11.22
C ALA A 382 -18.72 -3.54 9.98
N GLU A 383 -18.49 -2.49 9.20
CA GLU A 383 -19.10 -2.26 7.89
C GLU A 383 -18.07 -2.56 6.78
N VAL A 384 -18.51 -3.21 5.70
CA VAL A 384 -17.67 -3.49 4.52
C VAL A 384 -17.95 -2.46 3.43
N PHE A 385 -16.91 -1.72 3.02
CA PHE A 385 -16.98 -0.74 1.94
C PHE A 385 -16.66 -1.35 0.56
N ALA A 386 -16.94 -0.60 -0.50
CA ALA A 386 -16.58 -0.97 -1.86
C ALA A 386 -15.06 -1.06 -2.05
N ASN A 387 -14.60 -1.92 -2.96
CA ASN A 387 -13.19 -2.12 -3.32
C ASN A 387 -12.64 -0.88 -4.04
N ALA A 388 -12.32 0.15 -3.30
CA ALA A 388 -11.91 1.46 -3.81
C ALA A 388 -10.98 2.17 -2.81
N CYS A 389 -10.32 3.24 -3.26
CA CYS A 389 -9.48 4.06 -2.39
C CYS A 389 -10.27 4.77 -1.29
N GLY A 390 -11.50 5.21 -1.57
CA GLY A 390 -12.46 5.74 -0.59
C GLY A 390 -11.87 6.74 0.41
N PRO A 391 -11.96 6.47 1.72
CA PRO A 391 -11.49 7.39 2.76
C PRO A 391 -9.99 7.74 2.65
N CYS A 392 -9.15 6.87 2.08
CA CYS A 392 -7.72 7.13 1.93
C CYS A 392 -7.41 8.37 1.08
N ILE A 393 -8.28 8.70 0.13
CA ILE A 393 -8.13 9.86 -0.76
C ILE A 393 -9.18 10.96 -0.49
N GLY A 394 -9.90 10.89 0.61
CA GLY A 394 -10.92 11.86 0.95
C GLY A 394 -12.27 11.62 0.28
N GLN A 395 -12.46 10.50 -0.41
CA GLN A 395 -13.76 10.04 -0.91
C GLN A 395 -14.54 9.33 0.21
N TRP A 396 -14.87 10.10 1.24
CA TRP A 396 -15.60 9.63 2.41
C TRP A 396 -16.61 10.67 2.91
N ALA A 397 -17.87 10.32 2.87
CA ALA A 397 -18.95 11.14 3.41
C ALA A 397 -19.17 10.79 4.90
N ARG A 398 -18.19 11.14 5.75
CA ARG A 398 -18.27 10.91 7.19
C ARG A 398 -19.26 11.88 7.83
N ALA A 399 -20.31 11.35 8.45
CA ALA A 399 -21.28 12.17 9.18
C ALA A 399 -20.60 12.91 10.35
N GLY A 400 -20.91 14.19 10.52
CA GLY A 400 -20.38 15.04 11.59
C GLY A 400 -19.02 15.68 11.31
N ALA A 401 -18.32 15.30 10.25
CA ALA A 401 -17.01 15.89 9.88
C ALA A 401 -17.12 17.40 9.59
N GLU A 402 -18.27 17.84 9.10
CA GLU A 402 -18.58 19.24 8.82
C GLU A 402 -18.57 20.13 10.07
N ASN A 403 -18.79 19.59 11.24
CA ASN A 403 -18.74 20.31 12.52
C ASN A 403 -17.32 20.69 12.95
N GLN A 404 -16.31 20.10 12.30
CA GLN A 404 -14.88 20.33 12.54
C GLN A 404 -14.44 20.11 13.99
N GLU A 405 -15.10 19.21 14.69
CA GLU A 405 -14.76 18.84 16.07
C GLU A 405 -13.43 18.10 16.13
N LYS A 406 -12.70 18.29 17.22
CA LYS A 406 -11.45 17.58 17.51
C LYS A 406 -11.77 16.12 17.84
N ASN A 407 -11.21 15.20 17.09
CA ASN A 407 -11.46 13.77 17.26
C ASN A 407 -10.25 12.93 16.84
N THR A 408 -10.27 11.64 17.15
CA THR A 408 -9.23 10.69 16.76
C THR A 408 -9.81 9.54 15.94
N ILE A 409 -9.14 9.22 14.83
CA ILE A 409 -9.34 8.01 14.04
C ILE A 409 -8.04 7.22 13.92
N VAL A 410 -8.13 5.92 13.76
CA VAL A 410 -7.00 5.04 13.46
C VAL A 410 -7.28 4.30 12.15
N HIS A 411 -6.27 4.18 11.30
CA HIS A 411 -6.44 3.52 10.02
C HIS A 411 -5.16 2.85 9.52
N SER A 412 -5.32 1.88 8.63
CA SER A 412 -4.19 1.19 8.01
C SER A 412 -3.77 1.78 6.65
N PHE A 413 -4.23 2.98 6.32
CA PHE A 413 -3.89 3.67 5.08
C PHE A 413 -2.44 4.12 5.06
N ASN A 414 -2.08 4.91 4.05
CA ASN A 414 -0.71 5.40 3.88
C ASN A 414 -0.53 6.86 4.32
N ARG A 415 -1.56 7.72 4.23
CA ARG A 415 -1.50 9.16 4.50
C ARG A 415 -2.48 9.61 5.56
N ASN A 416 -2.04 10.56 6.39
CA ASN A 416 -2.82 11.09 7.51
C ASN A 416 -2.69 12.62 7.66
N PHE A 417 -2.40 13.33 6.59
CA PHE A 417 -2.35 14.79 6.61
C PHE A 417 -3.69 15.40 7.00
N ALA A 418 -3.67 16.62 7.51
CA ALA A 418 -4.89 17.34 7.86
C ALA A 418 -5.89 17.37 6.69
N LYS A 419 -7.17 17.15 6.99
CA LYS A 419 -8.27 17.06 6.01
C LYS A 419 -8.22 15.87 5.04
N ARG A 420 -7.21 15.01 5.11
CA ARG A 420 -7.00 13.98 4.09
C ARG A 420 -8.15 12.97 4.01
N ALA A 421 -8.63 12.47 5.14
CA ALA A 421 -9.62 11.41 5.16
C ALA A 421 -11.06 11.93 5.01
N ASP A 422 -11.45 12.91 5.83
CA ASP A 422 -12.84 13.35 6.04
C ASP A 422 -13.07 14.86 5.81
N GLY A 423 -12.05 15.60 5.39
CA GLY A 423 -12.13 17.05 5.20
C GLY A 423 -12.06 17.88 6.49
N ASN A 424 -12.14 17.26 7.67
CA ASN A 424 -12.03 17.93 8.96
C ASN A 424 -10.56 18.20 9.31
N PRO A 425 -10.13 19.48 9.49
CA PRO A 425 -8.75 19.81 9.83
C PRO A 425 -8.34 19.35 11.23
N ASN A 426 -9.30 19.05 12.11
CA ASN A 426 -9.09 18.69 13.51
C ASN A 426 -9.16 17.17 13.77
N THR A 427 -9.31 16.36 12.73
CA THR A 427 -9.23 14.91 12.83
C THR A 427 -7.79 14.47 13.03
N HIS A 428 -7.50 13.92 14.21
CA HIS A 428 -6.22 13.30 14.55
C HIS A 428 -6.21 11.89 13.99
N ALA A 429 -5.57 11.70 12.83
CA ALA A 429 -5.48 10.41 12.17
C ALA A 429 -4.13 9.75 12.43
N PHE A 430 -4.17 8.50 12.89
CA PHE A 430 -2.99 7.69 13.18
C PHE A 430 -2.93 6.49 12.24
N VAL A 431 -1.77 6.24 11.69
CA VAL A 431 -1.50 5.12 10.78
C VAL A 431 -0.95 3.94 11.57
N ALA A 432 -1.55 2.78 11.43
CA ALA A 432 -1.13 1.56 12.12
C ALA A 432 -1.39 0.31 11.24
N SER A 433 -0.93 -0.85 11.70
CA SER A 433 -1.24 -2.12 11.05
C SER A 433 -2.73 -2.48 11.14
N PRO A 434 -3.29 -3.28 10.22
CA PRO A 434 -4.70 -3.69 10.27
C PRO A 434 -5.10 -4.37 11.57
N GLU A 435 -4.27 -5.25 12.09
CA GLU A 435 -4.51 -5.96 13.37
C GLU A 435 -4.49 -5.01 14.56
N LEU A 436 -3.59 -4.03 14.57
CA LEU A 436 -3.55 -3.02 15.64
C LEU A 436 -4.77 -2.08 15.54
N VAL A 437 -5.16 -1.66 14.35
CA VAL A 437 -6.40 -0.88 14.12
C VAL A 437 -7.60 -1.64 14.65
N THR A 438 -7.69 -2.95 14.41
CA THR A 438 -8.77 -3.80 14.92
C THR A 438 -8.81 -3.81 16.45
N ALA A 439 -7.67 -4.06 17.10
CA ALA A 439 -7.57 -4.05 18.57
C ALA A 439 -7.96 -2.69 19.17
N LEU A 440 -7.48 -1.61 18.56
CA LEU A 440 -7.78 -0.24 18.99
C LEU A 440 -9.25 0.13 18.79
N ALA A 441 -9.89 -0.33 17.71
CA ALA A 441 -11.33 -0.12 17.47
C ALA A 441 -12.17 -0.86 18.52
N ILE A 442 -11.76 -2.05 18.93
CA ILE A 442 -12.40 -2.81 20.01
C ILE A 442 -12.22 -2.11 21.35
N ALA A 443 -11.00 -1.68 21.67
CA ALA A 443 -10.70 -0.96 22.92
C ALA A 443 -11.34 0.43 22.99
N GLY A 444 -11.50 1.11 21.84
CA GLY A 444 -12.00 2.48 21.73
C GLY A 444 -11.05 3.54 22.31
N ASP A 445 -9.80 3.18 22.54
CA ASP A 445 -8.80 4.02 23.21
C ASP A 445 -7.45 3.96 22.46
N LEU A 446 -6.94 5.13 22.07
CA LEU A 446 -5.66 5.29 21.38
C LEU A 446 -4.46 4.79 22.20
N THR A 447 -4.60 4.79 23.52
CA THR A 447 -3.50 4.43 24.46
C THR A 447 -3.46 2.94 24.80
N PHE A 448 -4.40 2.15 24.27
CA PHE A 448 -4.44 0.70 24.51
C PHE A 448 -3.22 0.00 23.88
N ASP A 449 -2.49 -0.74 24.73
CA ASP A 449 -1.36 -1.57 24.31
C ASP A 449 -1.74 -3.07 24.34
N PRO A 450 -1.96 -3.72 23.18
CA PRO A 450 -2.41 -5.12 23.15
C PRO A 450 -1.36 -6.12 23.71
N LEU A 451 -0.11 -5.70 23.90
CA LEU A 451 0.93 -6.53 24.49
C LEU A 451 0.85 -6.58 26.03
N ARG A 452 0.14 -5.63 26.65
CA ARG A 452 0.12 -5.45 28.12
C ARG A 452 -1.24 -5.30 28.72
N ASP A 453 -2.18 -4.70 28.00
CA ASP A 453 -3.46 -4.31 28.52
C ASP A 453 -4.51 -5.41 28.32
N SER A 454 -5.51 -5.40 29.19
CA SER A 454 -6.71 -6.20 29.06
C SER A 454 -7.94 -5.33 28.87
N MET A 455 -8.97 -5.90 28.28
CA MET A 455 -10.27 -5.29 28.16
C MET A 455 -11.31 -6.00 29.04
N VAL A 456 -12.40 -5.34 29.35
CA VAL A 456 -13.52 -5.96 30.08
C VAL A 456 -14.63 -6.25 29.08
N ASN A 457 -15.10 -7.51 29.04
CA ASN A 457 -16.20 -7.95 28.17
C ASN A 457 -17.57 -7.59 28.79
N GLU A 458 -18.66 -7.89 28.07
CA GLU A 458 -20.03 -7.62 28.54
C GLU A 458 -20.40 -8.39 29.81
N ALA A 459 -19.74 -9.53 30.08
CA ALA A 459 -19.94 -10.32 31.29
C ALA A 459 -19.15 -9.81 32.50
N GLY A 460 -18.28 -8.83 32.32
CA GLY A 460 -17.41 -8.28 33.36
C GLY A 460 -16.06 -8.98 33.51
N ASP A 461 -15.73 -9.91 32.60
CA ASP A 461 -14.47 -10.64 32.63
C ASP A 461 -13.34 -9.83 31.99
N SER A 462 -12.13 -9.96 32.56
CA SER A 462 -10.92 -9.41 31.98
C SER A 462 -10.45 -10.28 30.81
N VAL A 463 -10.27 -9.67 29.64
CA VAL A 463 -9.93 -10.34 28.39
C VAL A 463 -8.61 -9.78 27.84
N ILE A 464 -7.69 -10.68 27.52
CA ILE A 464 -6.45 -10.38 26.80
C ILE A 464 -6.59 -10.93 25.38
N LEU A 465 -6.17 -10.13 24.39
CA LEU A 465 -6.07 -10.57 23.00
C LEU A 465 -4.71 -11.22 22.75
N ASP A 466 -4.72 -12.41 22.19
CA ASP A 466 -3.50 -13.06 21.73
C ASP A 466 -3.02 -12.44 20.41
N ALA A 467 -1.73 -12.62 20.11
CA ALA A 467 -1.15 -12.11 18.88
C ALA A 467 -1.92 -12.60 17.62
N PRO A 468 -2.02 -11.77 16.56
CA PRO A 468 -2.73 -12.14 15.36
C PRO A 468 -2.08 -13.30 14.63
N VAL A 469 -2.91 -14.14 14.03
CA VAL A 469 -2.51 -15.20 13.11
C VAL A 469 -3.11 -14.90 11.75
N GLY A 470 -2.31 -14.96 10.70
CA GLY A 470 -2.75 -14.68 9.33
C GLY A 470 -2.23 -15.71 8.35
N HIS A 471 -2.77 -15.64 7.15
CA HIS A 471 -2.41 -16.49 6.02
C HIS A 471 -1.99 -15.59 4.85
N ASP A 472 -0.97 -16.01 4.13
CA ASP A 472 -0.43 -15.39 2.91
C ASP A 472 -0.75 -16.19 1.63
#